data_42686e669619370d562ada4e1f2c4531
#
_entry.id   42686e669619370d562ada4e1f2c4531
#
_cell.length_a   1.000
_cell.length_b   1.000
_cell.length_c   1.000
_cell.angle_alpha   90.00
_cell.angle_beta   90.00
_cell.angle_gamma   90.00
#
_symmetry.space_group_name_H-M   'P 1'
#
loop_
_entity.id
_entity.type
_entity.pdbx_description
1 polymer ?
#
loop_
_entity_poly.entity_id
_entity_poly.type
_entity_poly.pdbx_seq_one_letter_code
_entity_poly.pdbx_strand_id
1 'polypeptide(L)'
;MNKIIIANYKEMAPQVISQGGNSFAVKSVIEEADTGKCAANFVEVEPGQFAYGYHYHEVNEEVFYIIRGHAVVRTPEGEKSLKEGDIIAFPANPEGAHVIRNGSATEKLVYLDVGTRLMPEVVHFPDTNTGMVCSSSGTYHFQES
;
A
#
# COMPACT_ATOMS: atom_id res chain seq x y z
N MET A 1 -13.94 9.76 11.21
CA MET A 1 -13.64 8.83 12.31
C MET A 1 -14.45 9.28 13.53
N ASN A 2 -15.30 8.41 14.03
CA ASN A 2 -16.29 8.77 15.05
C ASN A 2 -15.91 8.26 16.46
N LYS A 3 -14.83 7.51 16.59
CA LYS A 3 -14.37 6.89 17.85
C LYS A 3 -12.85 6.74 17.84
N ILE A 4 -12.28 6.59 19.03
CA ILE A 4 -10.88 6.18 19.19
C ILE A 4 -10.78 4.70 18.81
N ILE A 5 -9.79 4.35 17.99
CA ILE A 5 -9.50 2.97 17.57
C ILE A 5 -8.19 2.56 18.25
N ILE A 6 -8.22 1.40 18.89
CA ILE A 6 -7.04 0.76 19.49
C ILE A 6 -6.96 -0.64 18.92
N ALA A 7 -5.81 -0.99 18.36
CA ALA A 7 -5.56 -2.31 17.78
C ALA A 7 -4.17 -2.81 18.15
N ASN A 8 -4.03 -4.13 18.23
CA ASN A 8 -2.73 -4.78 18.40
C ASN A 8 -2.46 -5.65 17.18
N TYR A 9 -1.36 -5.40 16.50
CA TYR A 9 -0.95 -6.13 15.30
C TYR A 9 -1.02 -7.65 15.45
N LYS A 10 -0.60 -8.19 16.61
CA LYS A 10 -0.57 -9.64 16.86
C LYS A 10 -1.95 -10.27 17.03
N GLU A 11 -2.95 -9.46 17.36
CA GLU A 11 -4.33 -9.89 17.62
C GLU A 11 -5.26 -9.68 16.43
N MET A 12 -4.78 -8.96 15.41
CA MET A 12 -5.57 -8.64 14.21
C MET A 12 -5.57 -9.81 13.23
N ALA A 13 -6.75 -10.14 12.71
CA ALA A 13 -6.90 -11.12 11.63
C ALA A 13 -6.49 -10.51 10.29
N PRO A 14 -5.69 -11.20 9.47
CA PRO A 14 -5.31 -10.71 8.16
C PRO A 14 -6.41 -10.96 7.13
N GLN A 15 -6.53 -10.04 6.18
CA GLN A 15 -7.22 -10.25 4.91
C GLN A 15 -6.17 -10.57 3.85
N VAL A 16 -6.26 -11.74 3.24
CA VAL A 16 -5.34 -12.15 2.16
C VAL A 16 -5.88 -11.64 0.83
N ILE A 17 -5.02 -10.95 0.09
CA ILE A 17 -5.30 -10.46 -1.26
C ILE A 17 -4.45 -11.28 -2.22
N SER A 18 -5.08 -11.94 -3.19
CA SER A 18 -4.41 -12.81 -4.16
C SER A 18 -4.79 -12.45 -5.58
N GLN A 19 -3.79 -12.35 -6.45
CA GLN A 19 -3.99 -12.09 -7.87
C GLN A 19 -2.80 -12.64 -8.68
N GLY A 20 -3.08 -13.43 -9.71
CA GLY A 20 -2.05 -13.88 -10.66
C GLY A 20 -0.89 -14.66 -10.05
N GLY A 21 -1.14 -15.46 -9.00
CA GLY A 21 -0.11 -16.22 -8.30
C GLY A 21 0.69 -15.42 -7.26
N ASN A 22 0.43 -14.13 -7.13
CA ASN A 22 0.98 -13.28 -6.08
C ASN A 22 -0.05 -13.08 -4.95
N SER A 23 0.41 -13.01 -3.72
CA SER A 23 -0.45 -12.75 -2.57
C SER A 23 0.28 -11.97 -1.48
N PHE A 24 -0.50 -11.20 -0.74
CA PHE A 24 -0.04 -10.48 0.46
C PHE A 24 -1.21 -10.37 1.44
N ALA A 25 -0.92 -10.06 2.70
CA ALA A 25 -1.92 -9.96 3.74
C ALA A 25 -1.99 -8.54 4.29
N VAL A 26 -3.19 -8.06 4.56
CA VAL A 26 -3.47 -6.71 5.09
C VAL A 26 -4.24 -6.84 6.39
N LYS A 27 -3.81 -6.12 7.42
CA LYS A 27 -4.51 -5.95 8.68
C LYS A 27 -4.88 -4.48 8.83
N SER A 28 -6.11 -4.13 8.50
CA SER A 28 -6.58 -2.74 8.52
C SER A 28 -6.84 -2.28 9.95
N VAL A 29 -6.13 -1.24 10.38
CA VAL A 29 -6.34 -0.60 11.69
C VAL A 29 -7.55 0.33 11.64
N ILE A 30 -7.70 1.05 10.52
CA ILE A 30 -8.81 1.95 10.27
C ILE A 30 -9.59 1.40 9.09
N GLU A 31 -10.75 0.81 9.39
CA GLU A 31 -11.62 0.26 8.36
C GLU A 31 -12.24 1.37 7.50
N GLU A 32 -12.67 1.02 6.31
CA GLU A 32 -13.28 1.99 5.39
C GLU A 32 -14.49 2.69 5.99
N ALA A 33 -15.31 1.95 6.74
CA ALA A 33 -16.48 2.48 7.43
C ALA A 33 -16.15 3.42 8.59
N ASP A 34 -14.94 3.34 9.14
CA ASP A 34 -14.50 4.17 10.25
C ASP A 34 -13.79 5.44 9.80
N THR A 35 -13.62 5.65 8.50
CA THR A 35 -12.69 6.64 8.01
C THR A 35 -13.06 8.07 8.24
N GLY A 36 -12.04 8.79 8.69
CA GLY A 36 -11.86 10.20 8.46
C GLY A 36 -10.97 10.46 7.24
N LYS A 37 -9.80 11.05 7.50
CA LYS A 37 -8.88 11.53 6.45
C LYS A 37 -7.60 10.72 6.31
N CYS A 38 -7.45 9.64 7.06
CA CYS A 38 -6.27 8.78 6.99
C CYS A 38 -6.64 7.30 6.97
N ALA A 39 -5.76 6.50 6.40
CA ALA A 39 -5.76 5.05 6.46
C ALA A 39 -4.52 4.58 7.20
N ALA A 40 -4.61 3.43 7.85
CA ALA A 40 -3.47 2.78 8.49
C ALA A 40 -3.64 1.26 8.40
N ASN A 41 -2.65 0.59 7.82
CA ASN A 41 -2.67 -0.86 7.61
C ASN A 41 -1.31 -1.46 7.97
N PHE A 42 -1.32 -2.61 8.62
CA PHE A 42 -0.14 -3.48 8.61
C PHE A 42 -0.22 -4.38 7.38
N VAL A 43 0.88 -4.47 6.65
CA VAL A 43 0.98 -5.30 5.45
C VAL A 43 2.06 -6.34 5.66
N GLU A 44 1.74 -7.59 5.34
CA GLU A 44 2.66 -8.73 5.42
C GLU A 44 2.88 -9.29 4.03
N VAL A 45 4.15 -9.49 3.66
CA VAL A 45 4.55 -9.99 2.34
C VAL A 45 5.53 -11.15 2.51
N GLU A 46 5.14 -12.33 2.05
CA GLU A 46 6.00 -13.52 2.08
C GLU A 46 7.17 -13.41 1.09
N PRO A 47 8.26 -14.17 1.27
CA PRO A 47 9.34 -14.22 0.30
C PRO A 47 8.85 -14.50 -1.12
N GLY A 48 9.40 -13.76 -2.10
CA GLY A 48 9.01 -13.87 -3.51
C GLY A 48 7.73 -13.16 -3.91
N GLN A 49 7.04 -12.52 -2.96
CA GLN A 49 5.78 -11.81 -3.19
C GLN A 49 5.98 -10.30 -3.14
N PHE A 50 4.98 -9.58 -3.65
CA PHE A 50 4.89 -8.12 -3.59
C PHE A 50 3.47 -7.69 -3.16
N ALA A 51 3.34 -6.45 -2.72
CA ALA A 51 2.06 -5.89 -2.32
C ALA A 51 1.59 -4.86 -3.35
N TYR A 52 0.32 -4.98 -3.74
CA TYR A 52 -0.33 -4.14 -4.76
C TYR A 52 0.41 -4.20 -6.10
N GLY A 53 0.16 -3.33 -7.02
CA GLY A 53 0.90 -3.19 -8.27
C GLY A 53 1.77 -1.93 -8.28
N TYR A 54 2.53 -1.72 -9.35
CA TYR A 54 3.22 -0.46 -9.55
C TYR A 54 2.20 0.63 -9.86
N HIS A 55 2.07 1.60 -8.98
CA HIS A 55 1.02 2.62 -9.05
C HIS A 55 1.45 3.94 -8.43
N TYR A 56 0.73 5.01 -8.78
CA TYR A 56 0.79 6.28 -8.07
C TYR A 56 -0.62 6.89 -7.89
N HIS A 57 -0.73 7.79 -6.95
CA HIS A 57 -1.94 8.50 -6.57
C HIS A 57 -1.90 9.95 -7.09
N GLU A 58 -3.05 10.51 -7.44
CA GLU A 58 -3.13 11.95 -7.77
C GLU A 58 -3.36 12.84 -6.55
N VAL A 59 -4.01 12.32 -5.52
CA VAL A 59 -4.49 13.13 -4.38
C VAL A 59 -3.88 12.67 -3.05
N ASN A 60 -3.78 11.36 -2.83
CA ASN A 60 -3.37 10.82 -1.54
C ASN A 60 -1.88 10.54 -1.47
N GLU A 61 -1.29 10.85 -0.33
CA GLU A 61 0.10 10.56 0.00
C GLU A 61 0.18 9.32 0.86
N GLU A 62 1.28 8.58 0.77
CA GLU A 62 1.54 7.37 1.54
C GLU A 62 2.90 7.42 2.22
N VAL A 63 2.98 6.77 3.38
CA VAL A 63 4.21 6.58 4.14
C VAL A 63 4.28 5.14 4.59
N PHE A 64 5.38 4.45 4.26
CA PHE A 64 5.65 3.10 4.74
C PHE A 64 6.79 3.10 5.75
N TYR A 65 6.57 2.41 6.87
CA TYR A 65 7.59 2.17 7.89
C TYR A 65 7.86 0.68 7.99
N ILE A 66 9.11 0.26 7.78
CA ILE A 66 9.51 -1.14 7.83
C ILE A 66 9.63 -1.60 9.27
N ILE A 67 8.74 -2.49 9.68
CA ILE A 67 8.69 -3.03 11.03
C ILE A 67 9.61 -4.22 11.17
N ARG A 68 9.68 -5.08 10.11
CA ARG A 68 10.46 -6.31 10.12
C ARG A 68 10.79 -6.75 8.69
N GLY A 69 11.95 -7.35 8.53
CA GLY A 69 12.38 -7.91 7.26
C GLY A 69 13.08 -6.90 6.37
N HIS A 70 13.13 -7.22 5.10
CA HIS A 70 13.83 -6.46 4.07
C HIS A 70 12.92 -6.22 2.88
N ALA A 71 12.78 -4.96 2.47
CA ALA A 71 11.97 -4.57 1.34
C ALA A 71 12.83 -4.06 0.18
N VAL A 72 12.36 -4.27 -1.03
CA VAL A 72 12.83 -3.57 -2.22
C VAL A 72 11.66 -2.82 -2.82
N VAL A 73 11.81 -1.52 -2.96
CA VAL A 73 10.79 -0.63 -3.53
C VAL A 73 11.26 -0.16 -4.90
N ARG A 74 10.51 -0.51 -5.94
CA ARG A 74 10.70 0.06 -7.28
C ARG A 74 10.06 1.44 -7.31
N THR A 75 10.80 2.41 -7.81
CA THR A 75 10.38 3.80 -8.00
C THR A 75 10.77 4.28 -9.39
N PRO A 76 10.33 5.48 -9.85
CA PRO A 76 10.80 6.07 -11.11
C PRO A 76 12.33 6.25 -11.17
N GLU A 77 12.98 6.41 -10.02
CA GLU A 77 14.45 6.54 -9.91
C GLU A 77 15.19 5.20 -9.79
N GLY A 78 14.49 4.07 -9.92
CA GLY A 78 15.04 2.73 -9.74
C GLY A 78 14.67 2.10 -8.40
N GLU A 79 15.31 0.98 -8.09
CA GLU A 79 15.03 0.22 -6.87
C GLU A 79 15.74 0.81 -5.66
N LYS A 80 15.02 0.87 -4.54
CA LYS A 80 15.52 1.28 -3.23
C LYS A 80 15.40 0.10 -2.26
N SER A 81 16.48 -0.24 -1.58
CA SER A 81 16.47 -1.27 -0.54
C SER A 81 16.20 -0.65 0.82
N LEU A 82 15.27 -1.23 1.56
CA LEU A 82 14.87 -0.79 2.89
C LEU A 82 14.98 -1.95 3.89
N LYS A 83 15.35 -1.65 5.12
CA LYS A 83 15.43 -2.59 6.24
C LYS A 83 14.59 -2.11 7.42
N GLU A 84 14.49 -2.93 8.43
CA GLU A 84 13.82 -2.60 9.68
C GLU A 84 14.24 -1.24 10.21
N GLY A 85 13.25 -0.39 10.54
CA GLY A 85 13.43 0.98 11.00
C GLY A 85 13.45 2.03 9.90
N ASP A 86 13.57 1.65 8.63
CA ASP A 86 13.53 2.60 7.52
C ASP A 86 12.09 3.08 7.26
N ILE A 87 11.98 4.30 6.79
CA ILE A 87 10.73 4.94 6.39
C ILE A 87 10.86 5.50 4.97
N ILE A 88 9.80 5.39 4.17
CA ILE A 88 9.73 5.97 2.84
C ILE A 88 8.39 6.67 2.68
N ALA A 89 8.37 7.84 2.04
CA ALA A 89 7.17 8.62 1.76
C ALA A 89 7.01 8.81 0.25
N PHE A 90 5.78 8.70 -0.21
CA PHE A 90 5.41 8.81 -1.62
C PHE A 90 4.51 10.03 -1.84
N PRO A 91 4.93 10.99 -2.69
CA PRO A 91 4.08 12.13 -3.03
C PRO A 91 2.91 11.72 -3.93
N ALA A 92 1.87 12.54 -3.92
CA ALA A 92 0.68 12.37 -4.75
C ALA A 92 0.91 12.93 -6.17
N ASN A 93 1.74 12.24 -6.95
CA ASN A 93 2.06 12.57 -8.34
C ASN A 93 2.83 11.40 -8.99
N PRO A 94 3.16 11.43 -10.30
CA PRO A 94 3.90 10.34 -10.96
C PRO A 94 5.27 10.01 -10.35
N GLU A 95 5.94 10.98 -9.69
CA GLU A 95 7.22 10.73 -8.99
C GLU A 95 7.05 9.83 -7.75
N GLY A 96 5.83 9.74 -7.23
CA GLY A 96 5.46 8.83 -6.14
C GLY A 96 5.15 7.40 -6.59
N ALA A 97 5.29 7.07 -7.87
CA ALA A 97 4.99 5.72 -8.35
C ALA A 97 5.88 4.67 -7.67
N HIS A 98 5.26 3.60 -7.19
CA HIS A 98 5.98 2.57 -6.46
C HIS A 98 5.29 1.20 -6.48
N VAL A 99 6.08 0.17 -6.24
CA VAL A 99 5.65 -1.16 -5.79
C VAL A 99 6.68 -1.67 -4.78
N ILE A 100 6.19 -2.26 -3.70
CA ILE A 100 7.02 -2.86 -2.66
C ILE A 100 6.99 -4.38 -2.75
N ARG A 101 8.16 -5.02 -2.74
CA ARG A 101 8.31 -6.47 -2.69
C ARG A 101 9.16 -6.90 -1.51
N ASN A 102 8.99 -8.13 -1.07
CA ASN A 102 9.88 -8.73 -0.11
C ASN A 102 11.25 -8.96 -0.76
N GLY A 103 12.29 -8.39 -0.18
CA GLY A 103 13.68 -8.54 -0.64
C GLY A 103 14.44 -9.71 -0.01
N SER A 104 13.82 -10.43 0.93
CA SER A 104 14.39 -11.60 1.58
C SER A 104 13.91 -12.89 0.91
N ALA A 105 14.76 -13.92 0.89
CA ALA A 105 14.39 -15.26 0.44
C ALA A 105 13.77 -16.12 1.56
N THR A 106 13.88 -15.70 2.82
CA THR A 106 13.56 -16.55 3.98
C THR A 106 12.70 -15.87 5.04
N GLU A 107 12.65 -14.55 5.07
CA GLU A 107 12.00 -13.78 6.11
C GLU A 107 10.79 -13.01 5.58
N LYS A 108 9.70 -13.03 6.32
CA LYS A 108 8.51 -12.23 6.03
C LYS A 108 8.82 -10.74 6.18
N LEU A 109 8.38 -9.95 5.22
CA LEU A 109 8.34 -8.49 5.30
C LEU A 109 7.07 -8.06 6.02
N VAL A 110 7.20 -7.18 6.99
CA VAL A 110 6.07 -6.50 7.65
C VAL A 110 6.33 -5.00 7.64
N TYR A 111 5.39 -4.23 7.14
CA TYR A 111 5.46 -2.77 7.18
C TYR A 111 4.12 -2.15 7.57
N LEU A 112 4.21 -0.94 8.12
CA LEU A 112 3.06 -0.09 8.37
C LEU A 112 2.88 0.85 7.17
N ASP A 113 1.71 0.80 6.57
CA ASP A 113 1.24 1.69 5.51
C ASP A 113 0.28 2.71 6.14
N VAL A 114 0.65 3.97 6.09
CA VAL A 114 -0.17 5.10 6.54
C VAL A 114 -0.32 6.06 5.37
N GLY A 115 -1.55 6.44 5.06
CA GLY A 115 -1.81 7.37 3.98
C GLY A 115 -2.95 8.33 4.29
N THR A 116 -3.04 9.38 3.51
CA THR A 116 -4.23 10.20 3.46
C THR A 116 -5.35 9.44 2.73
N ARG A 117 -6.59 9.82 2.98
CA ARG A 117 -7.76 9.18 2.38
C ARG A 117 -8.78 10.24 1.98
N LEU A 118 -8.44 10.97 0.96
CA LEU A 118 -9.28 12.00 0.38
C LEU A 118 -9.95 11.44 -0.88
N MET A 119 -11.17 11.87 -1.13
CA MET A 119 -11.94 11.49 -2.31
C MET A 119 -12.48 12.75 -3.02
N PRO A 120 -12.66 12.70 -4.35
CA PRO A 120 -12.31 11.61 -5.24
C PRO A 120 -10.80 11.41 -5.37
N GLU A 121 -10.37 10.15 -5.60
CA GLU A 121 -8.98 9.77 -5.84
C GLU A 121 -8.85 9.15 -7.23
N VAL A 122 -7.72 9.38 -7.87
CA VAL A 122 -7.35 8.68 -9.10
C VAL A 122 -6.03 7.96 -8.87
N VAL A 123 -6.02 6.66 -9.13
CA VAL A 123 -4.83 5.81 -9.03
C VAL A 123 -4.47 5.33 -10.42
N HIS A 124 -3.20 5.48 -10.78
CA HIS A 124 -2.65 5.06 -12.06
C HIS A 124 -1.75 3.84 -11.92
N PHE A 125 -1.86 2.91 -12.87
CA PHE A 125 -1.05 1.71 -12.96
C PHE A 125 -0.23 1.73 -14.26
N PRO A 126 0.97 2.35 -14.25
CA PRO A 126 1.76 2.56 -15.47
C PRO A 126 2.12 1.27 -16.23
N ASP A 127 2.37 0.16 -15.50
CA ASP A 127 2.76 -1.10 -16.12
C ASP A 127 1.64 -1.74 -16.98
N THR A 128 0.39 -1.44 -16.68
CA THR A 128 -0.78 -1.95 -17.41
C THR A 128 -1.49 -0.89 -18.24
N ASN A 129 -1.04 0.35 -18.13
CA ASN A 129 -1.65 1.50 -18.80
C ASN A 129 -3.14 1.65 -18.45
N THR A 130 -3.46 1.42 -17.20
CA THR A 130 -4.80 1.48 -16.63
C THR A 130 -4.86 2.41 -15.43
N GLY A 131 -6.05 2.75 -15.01
CA GLY A 131 -6.27 3.50 -13.79
C GLY A 131 -7.61 3.18 -13.15
N MET A 132 -7.82 3.74 -11.98
CA MET A 132 -9.11 3.69 -11.29
C MET A 132 -9.44 5.02 -10.63
N VAL A 133 -10.73 5.33 -10.61
CA VAL A 133 -11.28 6.47 -9.86
C VAL A 133 -12.03 5.92 -8.67
N CYS A 134 -11.66 6.37 -7.48
CA CYS A 134 -12.36 6.07 -6.23
C CYS A 134 -13.16 7.29 -5.81
N SER A 135 -14.46 7.13 -5.63
CA SER A 135 -15.36 8.20 -5.20
C SER A 135 -16.37 7.69 -4.16
N SER A 136 -17.16 8.58 -3.60
CA SER A 136 -18.24 8.22 -2.68
C SER A 136 -19.31 7.33 -3.31
N SER A 137 -19.41 7.31 -4.65
CA SER A 137 -20.36 6.49 -5.40
C SER A 137 -19.82 5.12 -5.82
N GLY A 138 -18.51 4.86 -5.65
CA GLY A 138 -17.88 3.59 -5.98
C GLY A 138 -16.51 3.74 -6.63
N THR A 139 -15.96 2.61 -7.07
CA THR A 139 -14.68 2.52 -7.76
C THR A 139 -14.91 2.17 -9.23
N TYR A 140 -14.29 2.93 -10.12
CA TYR A 140 -14.42 2.80 -11.58
C TYR A 140 -13.05 2.62 -12.20
N HIS A 141 -12.92 1.67 -13.12
CA HIS A 141 -11.69 1.38 -13.83
C HIS A 141 -11.72 1.98 -15.24
N PHE A 142 -10.56 2.45 -15.70
CA PHE A 142 -10.41 2.99 -17.05
C PHE A 142 -9.10 2.54 -17.69
N GLN A 143 -9.06 2.59 -19.02
CA GLN A 143 -7.85 2.37 -19.82
C GLN A 143 -7.26 3.73 -20.15
N GLU A 144 -5.96 3.89 -19.95
CA GLU A 144 -5.26 5.10 -20.39
C GLU A 144 -4.97 5.02 -21.89
N SER A 145 -5.11 6.16 -22.53
CA SER A 145 -4.86 6.27 -23.96
C SER A 145 -3.38 6.54 -24.28
#